data_ddf072bb65493622a54320aa845d7246
#
_entry.id   ddf072bb65493622a54320aa845d7246
#
_cell.length_a   1.000
_cell.length_b   1.000
_cell.length_c   1.000
_cell.angle_alpha   90.00
_cell.angle_beta   90.00
_cell.angle_gamma   90.00
#
_symmetry.space_group_name_H-M   'P 1'
#
loop_
_entity.id
_entity.type
_entity.pdbx_description
1 polymer ?
#
loop_
_entity_poly.entity_id
_entity_poly.type
_entity_poly.pdbx_seq_one_letter_code
_entity_poly.pdbx_strand_id
1 'polypeptide(L)'
;MQESEEKKVAGKHVAPEPTAAPPEEDVLRTDADLYGDETDLPLKTRKSAAKKKKSALKKRQRKKKKNKNTLWSRLVSPAALRRKRQSLFEIMRGENSSVRPIRVFGREIRFWPLILLALVVMLVGMVFLNNSNVSVVQQEITAVGLSADLENYRILVISDLNGKRFGDKQSALLRAINGTSYNAVVCLGDMVGKGGDPEPFYELLEGIPSSKKVFFIAGDNDPGPFVETPRAIEGTLSQLVLEDWILGAIDRGAVYVDSPVCLTIGSSNLWLTPSTLMNLEAADLTTVWKEQAEQETDGVLSGLQADYDTLPITSYRQRIADNFYAALSSMKDDDFYLTLAHEMPSEAFILASAAHTSDSGKYLSAPDLLLAGHYCGGVWRLPLLGAFYIPYITLPRNGWFPAQERVQGLSAVGETQVYITGGLSINGDLPLMRFRLMNQPQISVLTLSATLPESMLSAE
;
A
#
# COMPACT_ATOMS: atom_id res chain seq x y z
N MET A 1 -6.77 57.07 -51.49
CA MET A 1 -7.56 58.24 -51.18
C MET A 1 -8.40 57.96 -49.96
N GLN A 2 -8.14 58.80 -49.01
CA GLN A 2 -8.82 59.17 -47.74
C GLN A 2 -8.70 58.12 -46.63
N GLU A 3 -7.83 58.27 -45.70
CA GLU A 3 -7.51 59.32 -44.67
C GLU A 3 -8.64 59.54 -43.65
N SER A 4 -8.17 59.43 -42.41
CA SER A 4 -8.55 60.10 -41.14
C SER A 4 -9.74 59.49 -40.39
N GLU A 5 -9.76 59.42 -39.09
CA GLU A 5 -9.23 60.29 -38.01
C GLU A 5 -9.20 59.60 -36.69
N GLU A 6 -8.13 59.86 -35.93
CA GLU A 6 -8.00 59.62 -34.51
C GLU A 6 -9.03 60.38 -33.68
N LYS A 7 -9.60 59.76 -32.67
CA LYS A 7 -10.14 60.45 -31.50
C LYS A 7 -9.62 59.82 -30.19
N LYS A 8 -8.65 60.53 -29.60
CA LYS A 8 -8.27 60.40 -28.18
C LYS A 8 -9.45 60.70 -27.27
N VAL A 9 -9.79 59.81 -26.38
CA VAL A 9 -10.55 60.11 -25.17
C VAL A 9 -9.73 59.69 -23.96
N ALA A 10 -9.34 60.67 -23.16
CA ALA A 10 -8.69 60.51 -21.90
C ALA A 10 -9.70 59.98 -20.84
N GLY A 11 -9.48 58.82 -20.30
CA GLY A 11 -10.25 58.25 -19.21
C GLY A 11 -9.37 58.10 -17.96
N LYS A 12 -9.83 58.73 -16.89
CA LYS A 12 -9.19 58.84 -15.57
C LYS A 12 -8.82 57.48 -14.96
N HIS A 13 -7.60 57.39 -14.45
CA HIS A 13 -7.15 56.35 -13.54
C HIS A 13 -7.98 56.45 -12.24
N VAL A 14 -8.75 55.41 -11.94
CA VAL A 14 -9.27 55.10 -10.62
C VAL A 14 -8.48 53.93 -10.10
N ALA A 15 -7.77 54.11 -8.98
CA ALA A 15 -7.06 53.07 -8.29
C ALA A 15 -8.06 52.08 -7.66
N PRO A 16 -7.86 50.77 -7.72
CA PRO A 16 -8.70 49.83 -7.00
C PRO A 16 -8.38 49.83 -5.51
N GLU A 17 -9.41 49.79 -4.70
CA GLU A 17 -9.38 49.60 -3.24
C GLU A 17 -8.71 48.22 -2.89
N PRO A 18 -8.05 48.12 -1.73
CA PRO A 18 -7.40 46.88 -1.33
C PRO A 18 -8.47 45.86 -0.93
N THR A 19 -8.54 44.75 -1.64
CA THR A 19 -9.27 43.53 -1.27
C THR A 19 -8.72 42.96 0.01
N ALA A 20 -9.61 42.62 0.93
CA ALA A 20 -9.33 41.98 2.22
C ALA A 20 -8.51 40.70 2.06
N ALA A 21 -7.53 40.52 2.93
CA ALA A 21 -6.71 39.32 3.03
C ALA A 21 -7.57 38.09 3.40
N PRO A 22 -7.30 36.90 2.83
CA PRO A 22 -7.93 35.68 3.28
C PRO A 22 -7.47 35.28 4.70
N PRO A 23 -8.26 34.50 5.44
CA PRO A 23 -7.91 34.10 6.80
C PRO A 23 -6.63 33.27 6.83
N GLU A 24 -5.79 33.53 7.82
CA GLU A 24 -4.55 32.81 8.09
C GLU A 24 -4.85 31.30 8.27
N GLU A 25 -4.34 30.48 7.36
CA GLU A 25 -4.20 29.05 7.58
C GLU A 25 -3.18 28.81 8.70
N ASP A 26 -3.54 28.00 9.69
CA ASP A 26 -2.67 27.48 10.72
C ASP A 26 -1.53 26.64 10.08
N VAL A 27 -0.46 27.30 9.71
CA VAL A 27 0.78 26.66 9.27
C VAL A 27 1.41 26.02 10.49
N LEU A 28 1.43 24.72 10.54
CA LEU A 28 2.22 23.93 11.49
C LEU A 28 3.67 24.41 11.49
N ARG A 29 4.05 25.17 12.52
CA ARG A 29 5.42 25.63 12.73
C ARG A 29 6.32 24.42 12.96
N THR A 30 7.24 24.20 12.04
CA THR A 30 8.32 23.23 12.23
C THR A 30 9.29 23.75 13.29
N ASP A 31 9.99 22.85 14.00
CA ASP A 31 10.98 23.17 15.04
C ASP A 31 12.14 24.08 14.59
N ALA A 32 12.24 24.38 13.31
CA ALA A 32 13.25 25.29 12.73
C ALA A 32 12.92 26.78 12.96
N ASP A 33 11.65 27.15 13.12
CA ASP A 33 11.22 28.56 13.25
C ASP A 33 11.38 29.13 14.68
N LEU A 34 11.86 28.33 15.62
CA LEU A 34 12.11 28.74 17.00
C LEU A 34 13.50 29.29 17.28
N TYR A 35 14.36 29.37 16.27
CA TYR A 35 15.73 29.88 16.44
C TYR A 35 15.96 31.09 15.55
N GLY A 36 15.72 32.29 16.13
CA GLY A 36 16.16 33.55 15.55
C GLY A 36 17.70 33.53 15.34
N ASP A 37 18.10 34.11 14.23
CA ASP A 37 19.49 34.21 13.79
C ASP A 37 20.39 34.89 14.86
N GLU A 38 21.33 34.14 15.42
CA GLU A 38 22.27 34.62 16.48
C GLU A 38 23.47 35.37 15.90
N THR A 39 23.40 35.93 14.70
CA THR A 39 24.56 36.54 14.03
C THR A 39 24.97 37.89 14.59
N ASP A 40 24.15 38.60 15.36
CA ASP A 40 24.38 40.00 15.77
C ASP A 40 24.87 40.20 17.20
N LEU A 41 25.29 39.18 17.94
CA LEU A 41 25.79 39.32 19.31
C LEU A 41 27.30 39.17 19.41
N PRO A 42 27.97 39.96 20.29
CA PRO A 42 29.44 39.92 20.48
C PRO A 42 29.92 38.53 20.94
N LEU A 43 31.09 38.13 20.47
CA LEU A 43 31.68 36.78 20.65
C LEU A 43 31.74 36.28 22.12
N LYS A 44 31.85 37.18 23.12
CA LYS A 44 31.86 36.80 24.55
C LYS A 44 30.50 36.39 25.09
N THR A 45 29.40 37.00 24.61
CA THR A 45 28.03 36.66 24.98
C THR A 45 27.58 35.37 24.30
N ARG A 46 28.02 35.07 23.07
CA ARG A 46 27.78 33.82 22.36
C ARG A 46 28.26 32.57 23.13
N LYS A 47 29.49 32.65 23.69
CA LYS A 47 30.07 31.54 24.46
C LYS A 47 29.31 31.25 25.77
N SER A 48 28.79 32.30 26.43
CA SER A 48 28.02 32.13 27.67
C SER A 48 26.58 31.59 27.41
N ALA A 49 25.92 32.05 26.35
CA ALA A 49 24.59 31.57 25.93
C ALA A 49 24.63 30.12 25.47
N ALA A 50 25.63 29.76 24.66
CA ALA A 50 25.81 28.37 24.21
C ALA A 50 26.13 27.41 25.38
N LYS A 51 26.88 27.88 26.41
CA LYS A 51 27.15 27.09 27.61
C LYS A 51 25.91 26.89 28.49
N LYS A 52 25.05 27.93 28.61
CA LYS A 52 23.76 27.84 29.29
C LYS A 52 22.75 26.91 28.54
N LYS A 53 22.65 27.06 27.19
CA LYS A 53 21.80 26.14 26.36
C LYS A 53 22.24 24.68 26.46
N LYS A 54 23.57 24.41 26.34
CA LYS A 54 24.10 23.04 26.51
C LYS A 54 23.84 22.46 27.91
N SER A 55 23.92 23.28 28.97
CA SER A 55 23.65 22.82 30.33
C SER A 55 22.12 22.54 30.57
N ALA A 56 21.26 23.38 30.00
CA ALA A 56 19.81 23.19 30.07
C ALA A 56 19.36 21.95 29.27
N LEU A 57 19.94 21.71 28.08
CA LEU A 57 19.65 20.52 27.28
C LEU A 57 20.12 19.23 27.98
N LYS A 58 21.32 19.25 28.57
CA LYS A 58 21.81 18.11 29.39
C LYS A 58 20.94 17.88 30.63
N LYS A 59 20.42 18.93 31.27
CA LYS A 59 19.51 18.81 32.41
C LYS A 59 18.15 18.24 32.00
N ARG A 60 17.60 18.66 30.81
CA ARG A 60 16.35 18.09 30.24
C ARG A 60 16.51 16.62 29.80
N GLN A 61 17.64 16.29 29.17
CA GLN A 61 17.93 14.90 28.80
C GLN A 61 18.15 14.00 30.02
N ARG A 62 18.85 14.50 31.09
CA ARG A 62 18.99 13.77 32.36
C ARG A 62 17.64 13.57 33.06
N LYS A 63 16.72 14.56 33.02
CA LYS A 63 15.38 14.47 33.62
C LYS A 63 14.49 13.47 32.83
N LYS A 64 14.56 13.49 31.48
CA LYS A 64 13.87 12.48 30.63
C LYS A 64 14.43 11.07 30.81
N LYS A 65 15.76 10.93 30.95
CA LYS A 65 16.40 9.62 31.18
C LYS A 65 16.10 9.08 32.60
N LYS A 66 16.03 9.98 33.61
CA LYS A 66 15.70 9.60 35.00
C LYS A 66 14.22 9.19 35.12
N ASN A 67 13.30 9.85 34.38
CA ASN A 67 11.88 9.48 34.37
C ASN A 67 11.64 8.16 33.59
N LYS A 68 12.34 7.93 32.47
CA LYS A 68 12.26 6.65 31.77
C LYS A 68 12.80 5.50 32.63
N ASN A 69 13.95 5.70 33.28
CA ASN A 69 14.51 4.65 34.15
C ASN A 69 13.66 4.36 35.40
N THR A 70 12.96 5.37 35.95
CA THR A 70 12.03 5.13 37.08
C THR A 70 10.75 4.42 36.65
N LEU A 71 10.22 4.68 35.45
CA LEU A 71 9.06 3.95 34.93
C LEU A 71 9.41 2.50 34.61
N TRP A 72 10.52 2.28 33.92
CA TRP A 72 11.03 0.93 33.60
C TRP A 72 11.45 0.16 34.85
N SER A 73 12.11 0.79 35.82
CA SER A 73 12.48 0.14 37.08
C SER A 73 11.29 -0.22 37.96
N ARG A 74 10.17 0.55 37.85
CA ARG A 74 8.91 0.21 38.53
C ARG A 74 8.15 -0.92 37.83
N LEU A 75 8.21 -0.99 36.47
CA LEU A 75 7.56 -2.04 35.69
C LEU A 75 8.34 -3.37 35.66
N VAL A 76 9.67 -3.30 35.76
CA VAL A 76 10.57 -4.46 35.62
C VAL A 76 11.37 -4.72 36.89
N SER A 77 11.02 -4.11 38.04
CA SER A 77 11.71 -4.45 39.30
C SER A 77 11.46 -5.92 39.65
N PRO A 78 12.47 -6.65 40.11
CA PRO A 78 12.31 -8.03 40.55
C PRO A 78 11.18 -8.22 41.57
N ALA A 79 10.94 -7.19 42.39
CA ALA A 79 9.84 -7.17 43.36
C ALA A 79 8.46 -7.02 42.72
N ALA A 80 8.32 -6.19 41.63
CA ALA A 80 7.07 -6.05 40.89
C ALA A 80 6.75 -7.30 40.06
N LEU A 81 7.79 -7.91 39.47
CA LEU A 81 7.67 -9.21 38.77
C LEU A 81 7.36 -10.36 39.76
N ARG A 82 7.96 -10.37 40.96
CA ARG A 82 7.58 -11.32 42.00
C ARG A 82 6.13 -11.10 42.46
N ARG A 83 5.69 -9.87 42.70
CA ARG A 83 4.29 -9.60 43.09
C ARG A 83 3.31 -9.96 41.97
N LYS A 84 3.59 -9.64 40.72
CA LYS A 84 2.76 -10.08 39.57
C LYS A 84 2.77 -11.60 39.41
N ARG A 85 3.92 -12.23 39.61
CA ARG A 85 4.03 -13.69 39.55
C ARG A 85 3.30 -14.35 40.71
N GLN A 86 3.35 -13.77 41.92
CA GLN A 86 2.57 -14.23 43.08
C GLN A 86 1.09 -14.03 42.88
N SER A 87 0.63 -12.85 42.39
CA SER A 87 -0.77 -12.64 42.12
C SER A 87 -1.34 -13.48 40.97
N LEU A 88 -0.55 -13.72 39.90
CA LEU A 88 -0.90 -14.70 38.89
C LEU A 88 -0.92 -16.14 39.40
N PHE A 89 0.02 -16.48 40.29
CA PHE A 89 0.09 -17.81 40.92
C PHE A 89 -1.07 -18.01 41.92
N GLU A 90 -1.47 -16.97 42.65
CA GLU A 90 -2.66 -16.95 43.52
C GLU A 90 -3.96 -17.03 42.74
N ILE A 91 -4.07 -16.32 41.59
CA ILE A 91 -5.20 -16.44 40.66
C ILE A 91 -5.23 -17.86 40.05
N MET A 92 -4.10 -18.41 39.62
CA MET A 92 -4.01 -19.77 39.10
C MET A 92 -4.28 -20.83 40.20
N ARG A 93 -3.93 -20.56 41.44
CA ARG A 93 -4.28 -21.41 42.61
C ARG A 93 -5.75 -21.28 43.01
N GLY A 94 -6.44 -20.22 42.56
CA GLY A 94 -7.85 -19.96 42.90
C GLY A 94 -8.07 -19.66 44.38
N GLU A 95 -7.04 -19.19 45.10
CA GLU A 95 -7.13 -18.91 46.55
C GLU A 95 -8.10 -17.79 46.87
N ASN A 96 -8.38 -16.88 45.88
CA ASN A 96 -9.33 -15.79 46.01
C ASN A 96 -10.61 -15.96 45.17
N SER A 97 -10.89 -17.15 44.61
CA SER A 97 -12.12 -17.37 43.84
C SER A 97 -13.27 -17.72 44.77
N SER A 98 -14.40 -17.04 44.67
CA SER A 98 -15.66 -17.36 45.34
C SER A 98 -16.31 -18.65 44.83
N VAL A 99 -15.68 -19.31 43.85
CA VAL A 99 -16.16 -20.57 43.25
C VAL A 99 -15.65 -21.72 44.10
N ARG A 100 -16.58 -22.45 44.76
CA ARG A 100 -16.26 -23.63 45.57
C ARG A 100 -15.64 -24.73 44.72
N PRO A 101 -14.52 -25.35 45.16
CA PRO A 101 -13.95 -26.47 44.43
C PRO A 101 -14.91 -27.65 44.42
N ILE A 102 -15.05 -28.33 43.27
CA ILE A 102 -15.81 -29.58 43.21
C ILE A 102 -14.85 -30.75 43.47
N ARG A 103 -15.23 -31.67 44.35
CA ARG A 103 -14.45 -32.89 44.63
C ARG A 103 -14.78 -33.94 43.58
N VAL A 104 -13.80 -34.32 42.76
CA VAL A 104 -13.89 -35.42 41.80
C VAL A 104 -12.80 -36.43 42.18
N PHE A 105 -13.17 -37.70 42.43
CA PHE A 105 -12.28 -38.76 42.84
C PHE A 105 -11.42 -38.42 44.06
N GLY A 106 -11.98 -37.72 45.06
CA GLY A 106 -11.29 -37.37 46.29
C GLY A 106 -10.28 -36.22 46.20
N ARG A 107 -10.09 -35.64 45.00
CA ARG A 107 -9.25 -34.48 44.78
C ARG A 107 -10.11 -33.22 44.55
N GLU A 108 -9.70 -32.12 45.19
CA GLU A 108 -10.34 -30.80 44.95
C GLU A 108 -9.85 -30.21 43.62
N ILE A 109 -10.71 -30.19 42.61
CA ILE A 109 -10.41 -29.59 41.33
C ILE A 109 -10.94 -28.14 41.34
N ARG A 110 -10.04 -27.21 41.16
CA ARG A 110 -10.37 -25.80 40.97
C ARG A 110 -10.64 -25.58 39.48
N PHE A 111 -11.86 -25.26 39.14
CA PHE A 111 -12.26 -25.14 37.73
C PHE A 111 -11.71 -23.89 37.01
N TRP A 112 -11.32 -22.85 37.77
CA TRP A 112 -10.85 -21.60 37.16
C TRP A 112 -9.64 -21.78 36.21
N PRO A 113 -8.58 -22.49 36.56
CA PRO A 113 -7.49 -22.75 35.61
C PRO A 113 -7.90 -23.61 34.42
N LEU A 114 -8.87 -24.50 34.59
CA LEU A 114 -9.39 -25.33 33.49
C LEU A 114 -10.24 -24.46 32.53
N ILE A 115 -11.05 -23.54 33.04
CA ILE A 115 -11.80 -22.58 32.24
C ILE A 115 -10.83 -21.68 31.47
N LEU A 116 -9.79 -21.15 32.14
CA LEU A 116 -8.77 -20.34 31.49
C LEU A 116 -8.04 -21.11 30.38
N LEU A 117 -7.65 -22.36 30.66
CA LEU A 117 -7.04 -23.23 29.66
C LEU A 117 -7.98 -23.48 28.48
N ALA A 118 -9.25 -23.77 28.73
CA ALA A 118 -10.25 -23.97 27.68
C ALA A 118 -10.44 -22.72 26.82
N LEU A 119 -10.47 -21.53 27.45
CA LEU A 119 -10.52 -20.24 26.72
C LEU A 119 -9.29 -20.03 25.85
N VAL A 120 -8.09 -20.33 26.37
CA VAL A 120 -6.85 -20.23 25.59
C VAL A 120 -6.85 -21.20 24.41
N VAL A 121 -7.23 -22.47 24.64
CA VAL A 121 -7.33 -23.48 23.57
C VAL A 121 -8.36 -23.06 22.52
N MET A 122 -9.51 -22.54 22.96
CA MET A 122 -10.54 -22.03 22.07
C MET A 122 -10.03 -20.86 21.24
N LEU A 123 -9.33 -19.89 21.85
CA LEU A 123 -8.75 -18.75 21.15
C LEU A 123 -7.69 -19.19 20.14
N VAL A 124 -6.78 -20.09 20.51
CA VAL A 124 -5.77 -20.64 19.60
C VAL A 124 -6.42 -21.41 18.45
N GLY A 125 -7.43 -22.23 18.75
CA GLY A 125 -8.20 -22.95 17.75
C GLY A 125 -8.92 -21.99 16.77
N MET A 126 -9.51 -20.93 17.30
CA MET A 126 -10.17 -19.89 16.48
C MET A 126 -9.17 -19.17 15.56
N VAL A 127 -7.98 -18.80 16.10
CA VAL A 127 -6.90 -18.20 15.30
C VAL A 127 -6.46 -19.15 14.19
N PHE A 128 -6.24 -20.42 14.52
CA PHE A 128 -5.83 -21.42 13.54
C PHE A 128 -6.86 -21.61 12.43
N LEU A 129 -8.15 -21.78 12.77
CA LEU A 129 -9.24 -21.95 11.80
C LEU A 129 -9.40 -20.70 10.92
N ASN A 130 -9.33 -19.52 11.52
CA ASN A 130 -9.43 -18.26 10.77
C ASN A 130 -8.27 -18.04 9.79
N ASN A 131 -7.07 -18.53 10.10
CA ASN A 131 -5.91 -18.34 9.23
C ASN A 131 -5.75 -19.43 8.15
N SER A 132 -6.55 -20.49 8.21
CA SER A 132 -6.50 -21.62 7.27
C SER A 132 -7.56 -21.56 6.19
N ASN A 133 -8.69 -20.90 6.45
CA ASN A 133 -9.81 -20.80 5.51
C ASN A 133 -9.75 -19.49 4.74
N VAL A 134 -9.98 -19.55 3.42
CA VAL A 134 -10.06 -18.39 2.54
C VAL A 134 -11.52 -18.03 2.31
N SER A 135 -11.90 -16.80 2.58
CA SER A 135 -13.22 -16.24 2.29
C SER A 135 -13.24 -15.56 0.92
N VAL A 136 -14.40 -15.58 0.26
CA VAL A 136 -14.64 -14.85 -0.98
C VAL A 136 -15.56 -13.69 -0.67
N VAL A 137 -15.08 -12.47 -0.92
CA VAL A 137 -15.88 -11.25 -0.80
C VAL A 137 -16.33 -10.84 -2.18
N GLN A 138 -17.62 -10.57 -2.34
CA GLN A 138 -18.18 -10.03 -3.58
C GLN A 138 -18.48 -8.55 -3.37
N GLN A 139 -18.05 -7.73 -4.32
CA GLN A 139 -18.25 -6.29 -4.30
C GLN A 139 -18.69 -5.83 -5.68
N GLU A 140 -19.75 -5.07 -5.74
CA GLU A 140 -20.19 -4.39 -6.94
C GLU A 140 -19.49 -3.03 -7.06
N ILE A 141 -19.01 -2.73 -8.24
CA ILE A 141 -18.35 -1.47 -8.62
C ILE A 141 -19.23 -0.81 -9.67
N THR A 142 -19.81 0.32 -9.32
CA THR A 142 -20.67 1.07 -10.22
C THR A 142 -19.86 2.13 -10.96
N ALA A 143 -19.82 2.04 -12.29
CA ALA A 143 -19.15 3.03 -13.13
C ALA A 143 -20.15 3.77 -13.99
N VAL A 144 -20.09 5.10 -13.95
CA VAL A 144 -20.92 5.96 -14.82
C VAL A 144 -20.36 5.88 -16.24
N GLY A 145 -21.23 5.58 -17.21
CA GLY A 145 -20.80 5.45 -18.61
C GLY A 145 -20.12 4.11 -18.94
N LEU A 146 -20.18 3.12 -18.04
CA LEU A 146 -19.64 1.79 -18.32
C LEU A 146 -20.25 1.22 -19.61
N SER A 147 -19.38 0.77 -20.50
CA SER A 147 -19.79 0.11 -21.74
C SER A 147 -20.57 -1.18 -21.47
N ALA A 148 -21.55 -1.49 -22.34
CA ALA A 148 -22.35 -2.70 -22.25
C ALA A 148 -21.54 -4.00 -22.29
N ASP A 149 -20.38 -4.02 -22.97
CA ASP A 149 -19.48 -5.18 -23.01
C ASP A 149 -18.80 -5.45 -21.66
N LEU A 150 -18.69 -4.43 -20.80
CA LEU A 150 -18.10 -4.50 -19.47
C LEU A 150 -19.14 -4.73 -18.37
N GLU A 151 -20.43 -4.67 -18.68
CA GLU A 151 -21.50 -4.95 -17.73
C GLU A 151 -21.41 -6.40 -17.22
N ASN A 152 -21.45 -6.56 -15.89
CA ASN A 152 -21.25 -7.84 -15.21
C ASN A 152 -19.85 -8.47 -15.42
N TYR A 153 -18.86 -7.72 -15.92
CA TYR A 153 -17.48 -8.21 -15.98
C TYR A 153 -16.91 -8.37 -14.57
N ARG A 154 -16.36 -9.57 -14.29
CA ARG A 154 -15.91 -9.93 -12.94
C ARG A 154 -14.41 -10.05 -12.88
N ILE A 155 -13.80 -9.29 -11.97
CA ILE A 155 -12.37 -9.27 -11.70
C ILE A 155 -12.11 -9.95 -10.36
N LEU A 156 -11.37 -11.07 -10.37
CA LEU A 156 -10.88 -11.70 -9.15
C LEU A 156 -9.62 -10.99 -8.68
N VAL A 157 -9.64 -10.44 -7.48
CA VAL A 157 -8.53 -9.70 -6.87
C VAL A 157 -7.89 -10.54 -5.77
N ILE A 158 -6.59 -10.75 -5.87
CA ILE A 158 -5.76 -11.49 -4.93
C ILE A 158 -4.60 -10.60 -4.52
N SER A 159 -4.22 -10.57 -3.24
CA SER A 159 -3.01 -9.88 -2.76
C SER A 159 -2.41 -10.56 -1.55
N ASP A 160 -1.17 -10.20 -1.24
CA ASP A 160 -0.51 -10.56 0.02
C ASP A 160 -0.45 -12.07 0.27
N LEU A 161 -0.13 -12.88 -0.73
CA LEU A 161 0.09 -14.32 -0.55
C LEU A 161 1.33 -14.58 0.32
N ASN A 162 2.38 -13.76 0.15
CA ASN A 162 3.62 -13.79 0.93
C ASN A 162 4.26 -15.20 1.01
N GLY A 163 4.26 -15.94 -0.09
CA GLY A 163 4.80 -17.30 -0.15
C GLY A 163 4.06 -18.34 0.70
N LYS A 164 2.86 -18.01 1.18
CA LYS A 164 2.06 -18.91 2.01
C LYS A 164 1.33 -19.95 1.16
N ARG A 165 1.33 -21.20 1.65
CA ARG A 165 0.51 -22.27 1.08
C ARG A 165 -0.79 -22.45 1.86
N PHE A 166 -1.90 -22.43 1.14
CA PHE A 166 -3.24 -22.75 1.63
C PHE A 166 -3.59 -24.19 1.24
N GLY A 167 -3.01 -25.15 1.96
CA GLY A 167 -3.05 -26.56 1.64
C GLY A 167 -1.98 -26.96 0.61
N ASP A 168 -1.92 -28.26 0.31
CA ASP A 168 -1.01 -28.79 -0.69
C ASP A 168 -1.34 -28.18 -2.08
N LYS A 169 -0.33 -27.66 -2.78
CA LYS A 169 -0.47 -26.99 -4.08
C LYS A 169 -1.62 -25.97 -4.11
N GLN A 170 -1.71 -25.17 -3.09
CA GLN A 170 -2.76 -24.13 -2.94
C GLN A 170 -4.21 -24.68 -2.95
N SER A 171 -4.42 -25.95 -2.62
CA SER A 171 -5.72 -26.62 -2.79
C SER A 171 -6.91 -25.95 -2.11
N ALA A 172 -6.72 -25.32 -0.95
CA ALA A 172 -7.78 -24.60 -0.25
C ALA A 172 -8.09 -23.24 -0.92
N LEU A 173 -7.06 -22.52 -1.36
CA LEU A 173 -7.21 -21.27 -2.10
C LEU A 173 -7.85 -21.50 -3.47
N LEU A 174 -7.37 -22.49 -4.22
CA LEU A 174 -7.92 -22.85 -5.53
C LEU A 174 -9.37 -23.35 -5.43
N ARG A 175 -9.74 -24.01 -4.33
CA ARG A 175 -11.15 -24.36 -4.10
C ARG A 175 -12.03 -23.12 -3.94
N ALA A 176 -11.56 -22.11 -3.24
CA ALA A 176 -12.29 -20.85 -3.11
C ALA A 176 -12.39 -20.11 -4.46
N ILE A 177 -11.31 -20.07 -5.23
CA ILE A 177 -11.26 -19.48 -6.58
C ILE A 177 -12.22 -20.21 -7.53
N ASN A 178 -12.14 -21.54 -7.61
CA ASN A 178 -12.95 -22.36 -8.52
C ASN A 178 -14.42 -22.42 -8.10
N GLY A 179 -14.74 -22.06 -6.86
CA GLY A 179 -16.11 -21.93 -6.35
C GLY A 179 -16.79 -20.62 -6.75
N THR A 180 -16.10 -19.73 -7.46
CA THR A 180 -16.65 -18.44 -7.89
C THR A 180 -16.47 -18.21 -9.39
N SER A 181 -17.28 -17.32 -9.95
CA SER A 181 -17.20 -16.94 -11.36
C SER A 181 -16.44 -15.65 -11.53
N TYR A 182 -15.48 -15.62 -12.46
CA TYR A 182 -14.67 -14.45 -12.80
C TYR A 182 -14.23 -14.49 -14.26
N ASN A 183 -13.86 -13.34 -14.81
CA ASN A 183 -13.39 -13.18 -16.19
C ASN A 183 -11.87 -13.04 -16.26
N ALA A 184 -11.28 -12.26 -15.36
CA ALA A 184 -9.85 -12.03 -15.23
C ALA A 184 -9.41 -12.08 -13.77
N VAL A 185 -8.10 -12.24 -13.56
CA VAL A 185 -7.48 -12.24 -12.23
C VAL A 185 -6.46 -11.10 -12.15
N VAL A 186 -6.44 -10.41 -11.03
CA VAL A 186 -5.45 -9.36 -10.72
C VAL A 186 -4.78 -9.67 -9.40
N CYS A 187 -3.45 -9.81 -9.41
CA CYS A 187 -2.63 -10.01 -8.23
C CYS A 187 -1.92 -8.70 -7.86
N LEU A 188 -2.22 -8.15 -6.68
CA LEU A 188 -1.80 -6.80 -6.27
C LEU A 188 -0.50 -6.77 -5.44
N GLY A 189 0.46 -7.66 -5.75
CA GLY A 189 1.76 -7.70 -5.09
C GLY A 189 1.79 -8.49 -3.79
N ASP A 190 2.97 -8.57 -3.19
CA ASP A 190 3.29 -9.41 -2.03
C ASP A 190 2.93 -10.89 -2.27
N MET A 191 3.18 -11.37 -3.50
CA MET A 191 2.87 -12.73 -3.86
C MET A 191 3.96 -13.71 -3.37
N VAL A 192 5.21 -13.33 -3.50
CA VAL A 192 6.39 -14.09 -3.06
C VAL A 192 6.76 -13.75 -1.62
N GLY A 193 6.77 -12.46 -1.29
CA GLY A 193 7.09 -11.95 0.04
C GLY A 193 8.59 -12.06 0.37
N LYS A 194 8.97 -11.60 1.56
CA LYS A 194 10.37 -11.51 2.04
C LYS A 194 11.11 -12.87 2.07
N GLY A 195 10.39 -13.98 2.03
CA GLY A 195 10.99 -15.32 1.98
C GLY A 195 11.66 -15.66 0.65
N GLY A 196 11.28 -14.95 -0.42
CA GLY A 196 11.83 -15.12 -1.76
C GLY A 196 11.48 -16.45 -2.43
N ASP A 197 10.60 -17.28 -1.86
CA ASP A 197 10.13 -18.53 -2.47
C ASP A 197 8.94 -18.25 -3.39
N PRO A 198 9.10 -18.30 -4.72
CA PRO A 198 8.02 -18.02 -5.67
C PRO A 198 7.09 -19.23 -5.89
N GLU A 199 7.49 -20.43 -5.44
CA GLU A 199 6.75 -21.65 -5.72
C GLU A 199 5.28 -21.61 -5.30
N PRO A 200 4.90 -21.07 -4.13
CA PRO A 200 3.49 -20.94 -3.77
C PRO A 200 2.67 -20.05 -4.73
N PHE A 201 3.31 -19.04 -5.35
CA PHE A 201 2.67 -18.22 -6.36
C PHE A 201 2.56 -18.97 -7.69
N TYR A 202 3.58 -19.72 -8.07
CA TYR A 202 3.54 -20.57 -9.26
C TYR A 202 2.46 -21.64 -9.16
N GLU A 203 2.35 -22.33 -8.02
CA GLU A 203 1.28 -23.29 -7.74
C GLU A 203 -0.13 -22.65 -7.89
N LEU A 204 -0.28 -21.40 -7.50
CA LEU A 204 -1.52 -20.65 -7.70
C LEU A 204 -1.79 -20.41 -9.18
N LEU A 205 -0.80 -19.92 -9.93
CA LEU A 205 -0.93 -19.64 -11.36
C LEU A 205 -1.27 -20.90 -12.17
N GLU A 206 -0.61 -22.02 -11.87
CA GLU A 206 -0.87 -23.31 -12.51
C GLU A 206 -2.27 -23.87 -12.21
N GLY A 207 -2.86 -23.48 -11.06
CA GLY A 207 -4.22 -23.89 -10.70
C GLY A 207 -5.32 -23.01 -11.29
N ILE A 208 -5.00 -21.88 -11.89
CA ILE A 208 -5.96 -21.01 -12.58
C ILE A 208 -6.11 -21.51 -14.03
N PRO A 209 -7.35 -21.66 -14.54
CA PRO A 209 -7.56 -22.09 -15.92
C PRO A 209 -6.84 -21.17 -16.94
N SER A 210 -6.15 -21.75 -17.89
CA SER A 210 -5.38 -21.01 -18.94
C SER A 210 -6.24 -20.10 -19.82
N SER A 211 -7.57 -20.31 -19.82
CA SER A 211 -8.52 -19.41 -20.48
C SER A 211 -8.73 -18.10 -19.77
N LYS A 212 -8.25 -17.96 -18.53
CA LYS A 212 -8.34 -16.74 -17.72
C LYS A 212 -7.04 -15.96 -17.81
N LYS A 213 -7.15 -14.67 -18.10
CA LYS A 213 -5.99 -13.77 -18.05
C LYS A 213 -5.66 -13.45 -16.60
N VAL A 214 -4.37 -13.54 -16.26
CA VAL A 214 -3.85 -13.16 -14.93
C VAL A 214 -2.89 -12.00 -15.11
N PHE A 215 -3.16 -10.92 -14.40
CA PHE A 215 -2.32 -9.73 -14.35
C PHE A 215 -1.72 -9.60 -12.96
N PHE A 216 -0.47 -9.15 -12.85
CA PHE A 216 0.14 -8.98 -11.54
C PHE A 216 1.12 -7.81 -11.51
N ILE A 217 1.29 -7.24 -10.33
CA ILE A 217 2.32 -6.27 -9.98
C ILE A 217 3.18 -6.81 -8.84
N ALA A 218 4.37 -6.26 -8.64
CA ALA A 218 5.18 -6.53 -7.46
C ALA A 218 4.69 -5.72 -6.24
N GLY A 219 4.88 -6.27 -5.04
CA GLY A 219 4.65 -5.57 -3.77
C GLY A 219 5.96 -5.15 -3.10
N ASP A 220 5.87 -4.46 -1.97
CA ASP A 220 7.03 -3.96 -1.21
C ASP A 220 7.78 -5.06 -0.44
N ASN A 221 7.13 -6.19 -0.18
CA ASN A 221 7.75 -7.35 0.44
C ASN A 221 8.20 -8.42 -0.55
N ASP A 222 7.88 -8.28 -1.84
CA ASP A 222 8.42 -9.16 -2.87
C ASP A 222 9.91 -8.85 -3.11
N PRO A 223 10.71 -9.78 -3.66
CA PRO A 223 12.01 -9.45 -4.21
C PRO A 223 11.86 -8.33 -5.24
N GLY A 224 12.85 -7.45 -5.33
CA GLY A 224 12.83 -6.36 -6.32
C GLY A 224 12.46 -6.89 -7.70
N PRO A 225 11.74 -6.11 -8.51
CA PRO A 225 11.30 -6.61 -9.82
C PRO A 225 12.44 -6.78 -10.83
N PHE A 226 13.60 -6.21 -10.54
CA PHE A 226 14.76 -6.20 -11.43
C PHE A 226 16.01 -6.67 -10.72
N VAL A 227 16.87 -7.33 -11.47
CA VAL A 227 18.23 -7.65 -11.07
C VAL A 227 19.22 -7.07 -12.10
N GLU A 228 20.29 -6.52 -11.59
CA GLU A 228 21.41 -6.09 -12.42
C GLU A 228 22.31 -7.30 -12.72
N THR A 229 22.38 -7.70 -13.99
CA THR A 229 23.25 -8.82 -14.39
C THR A 229 24.71 -8.41 -14.25
N PRO A 230 25.57 -9.26 -13.67
CA PRO A 230 27.00 -9.00 -13.62
C PRO A 230 27.58 -8.80 -15.00
N ARG A 231 28.59 -7.95 -15.11
CA ARG A 231 29.35 -7.78 -16.34
C ARG A 231 29.99 -9.12 -16.72
N ALA A 232 29.59 -9.66 -17.87
CA ALA A 232 30.15 -10.89 -18.38
C ALA A 232 31.56 -10.70 -18.94
N ILE A 233 31.89 -9.47 -19.41
CA ILE A 233 33.16 -9.10 -20.04
C ILE A 233 33.55 -7.72 -19.52
N GLU A 234 34.84 -7.54 -19.19
CA GLU A 234 35.39 -6.22 -18.78
C GLU A 234 35.13 -5.20 -19.90
N GLY A 235 34.47 -4.08 -19.53
CA GLY A 235 34.07 -3.04 -20.49
C GLY A 235 32.65 -3.17 -21.04
N THR A 236 31.90 -4.22 -20.70
CA THR A 236 30.45 -4.29 -20.99
C THR A 236 29.64 -3.72 -19.85
N LEU A 237 28.50 -3.11 -20.17
CA LEU A 237 27.57 -2.61 -19.16
C LEU A 237 26.75 -3.76 -18.56
N SER A 238 26.43 -3.64 -17.28
CA SER A 238 25.44 -4.51 -16.66
C SER A 238 24.06 -4.29 -17.28
N GLN A 239 23.27 -5.36 -17.38
CA GLN A 239 21.91 -5.31 -17.90
C GLN A 239 20.91 -5.31 -16.76
N LEU A 240 19.89 -4.46 -16.84
CA LEU A 240 18.71 -4.55 -15.99
C LEU A 240 17.73 -5.57 -16.60
N VAL A 241 17.51 -6.67 -15.92
CA VAL A 241 16.58 -7.72 -16.36
C VAL A 241 15.52 -7.96 -15.28
N LEU A 242 14.38 -8.48 -15.69
CA LEU A 242 13.37 -8.92 -14.73
C LEU A 242 13.90 -10.05 -13.86
N GLU A 243 13.57 -10.03 -12.59
CA GLU A 243 13.88 -11.09 -11.63
C GLU A 243 13.26 -12.42 -12.06
N ASP A 244 13.94 -13.52 -11.72
CA ASP A 244 13.52 -14.88 -12.09
C ASP A 244 12.09 -15.22 -11.64
N TRP A 245 11.65 -14.69 -10.51
CA TRP A 245 10.29 -14.94 -10.02
C TRP A 245 9.21 -14.31 -10.90
N ILE A 246 9.51 -13.15 -11.53
CA ILE A 246 8.62 -12.50 -12.48
C ILE A 246 8.63 -13.27 -13.81
N LEU A 247 9.82 -13.63 -14.30
CA LEU A 247 9.96 -14.42 -15.53
C LEU A 247 9.23 -15.76 -15.40
N GLY A 248 9.40 -16.45 -14.27
CA GLY A 248 8.69 -17.69 -13.99
C GLY A 248 7.17 -17.55 -13.91
N ALA A 249 6.64 -16.40 -13.48
CA ALA A 249 5.21 -16.11 -13.53
C ALA A 249 4.72 -15.84 -14.96
N ILE A 250 5.52 -15.12 -15.76
CA ILE A 250 5.24 -14.86 -17.19
C ILE A 250 5.23 -16.18 -17.97
N ASP A 251 6.18 -17.08 -17.74
CA ASP A 251 6.24 -18.41 -18.37
C ASP A 251 4.99 -19.25 -18.08
N ARG A 252 4.30 -18.98 -16.97
CA ARG A 252 3.02 -19.60 -16.61
C ARG A 252 1.79 -18.86 -17.15
N GLY A 253 2.03 -17.88 -18.03
CA GLY A 253 0.97 -17.13 -18.73
C GLY A 253 0.42 -15.94 -17.99
N ALA A 254 1.04 -15.51 -16.88
CA ALA A 254 0.68 -14.26 -16.20
C ALA A 254 1.32 -13.05 -16.92
N VAL A 255 0.67 -11.91 -16.84
CA VAL A 255 1.13 -10.63 -17.42
C VAL A 255 1.63 -9.74 -16.30
N TYR A 256 2.91 -9.39 -16.32
CA TYR A 256 3.46 -8.40 -15.40
C TYR A 256 3.09 -6.99 -15.88
N VAL A 257 2.40 -6.24 -15.02
CA VAL A 257 1.90 -4.89 -15.36
C VAL A 257 2.92 -3.86 -14.86
N ASP A 258 3.95 -3.63 -15.65
CA ASP A 258 4.96 -2.57 -15.47
C ASP A 258 4.70 -1.34 -16.37
N SER A 259 3.83 -1.49 -17.33
CA SER A 259 3.38 -0.47 -18.27
C SER A 259 1.88 -0.66 -18.54
N PRO A 260 1.19 0.30 -19.18
CA PRO A 260 -0.22 0.15 -19.50
C PRO A 260 -0.49 -1.08 -20.37
N VAL A 261 -1.50 -1.87 -19.99
CA VAL A 261 -1.94 -3.06 -20.72
C VAL A 261 -3.40 -2.92 -21.07
N CYS A 262 -3.74 -3.07 -22.36
CA CYS A 262 -5.12 -3.05 -22.85
C CYS A 262 -5.70 -4.46 -22.90
N LEU A 263 -6.89 -4.63 -22.32
CA LEU A 263 -7.71 -5.83 -22.45
C LEU A 263 -8.99 -5.46 -23.21
N THR A 264 -9.09 -5.90 -24.46
CA THR A 264 -10.26 -5.67 -25.30
C THR A 264 -11.33 -6.73 -24.98
N ILE A 265 -12.56 -6.27 -24.69
CA ILE A 265 -13.71 -7.07 -24.34
C ILE A 265 -14.85 -6.62 -25.24
N GLY A 266 -15.21 -7.47 -26.22
CA GLY A 266 -16.14 -7.06 -27.27
C GLY A 266 -15.62 -5.87 -28.06
N SER A 267 -16.32 -4.76 -28.03
CA SER A 267 -15.93 -3.49 -28.67
C SER A 267 -15.26 -2.50 -27.70
N SER A 268 -15.13 -2.85 -26.42
CA SER A 268 -14.68 -1.97 -25.34
C SER A 268 -13.28 -2.33 -24.86
N ASN A 269 -12.58 -1.36 -24.32
CA ASN A 269 -11.27 -1.57 -23.74
C ASN A 269 -11.31 -1.38 -22.21
N LEU A 270 -10.60 -2.26 -21.53
CA LEU A 270 -10.26 -2.12 -20.12
C LEU A 270 -8.74 -1.98 -20.03
N TRP A 271 -8.27 -0.83 -19.57
CA TRP A 271 -6.86 -0.53 -19.40
C TRP A 271 -6.42 -0.87 -17.98
N LEU A 272 -5.37 -1.66 -17.85
CA LEU A 272 -4.69 -1.91 -16.58
C LEU A 272 -3.41 -1.08 -16.56
N THR A 273 -3.25 -0.23 -15.55
CA THR A 273 -2.09 0.65 -15.41
C THR A 273 -1.46 0.50 -14.03
N PRO A 274 -0.12 0.46 -13.91
CA PRO A 274 0.50 0.46 -12.59
C PRO A 274 0.44 1.87 -11.99
N SER A 275 0.18 1.98 -10.69
CA SER A 275 0.10 3.27 -9.98
C SER A 275 1.41 4.07 -10.02
N THR A 276 2.53 3.41 -10.27
CA THR A 276 3.85 4.05 -10.44
C THR A 276 3.92 4.99 -11.65
N LEU A 277 3.05 4.79 -12.63
CA LEU A 277 2.97 5.64 -13.82
C LEU A 277 1.88 6.72 -13.72
N MET A 278 1.07 6.74 -12.66
CA MET A 278 0.12 7.84 -12.43
C MET A 278 0.87 9.16 -12.26
N ASN A 279 0.30 10.24 -12.79
CA ASN A 279 0.84 11.60 -12.70
C ASN A 279 2.23 11.80 -13.33
N LEU A 280 2.74 10.82 -14.08
CA LEU A 280 3.96 11.02 -14.85
C LEU A 280 3.62 11.66 -16.19
N GLU A 281 4.31 12.76 -16.53
CA GLU A 281 4.26 13.31 -17.86
C GLU A 281 5.09 12.46 -18.83
N ALA A 282 4.55 12.15 -20.00
CA ALA A 282 5.23 11.34 -20.99
C ALA A 282 6.64 11.88 -21.34
N ALA A 283 6.78 13.22 -21.43
CA ALA A 283 8.07 13.85 -21.71
C ALA A 283 9.10 13.64 -20.56
N ASP A 284 8.64 13.68 -19.31
CA ASP A 284 9.52 13.51 -18.15
C ASP A 284 10.03 12.07 -18.02
N LEU A 285 9.22 11.09 -18.42
CA LEU A 285 9.55 9.68 -18.35
C LEU A 285 10.87 9.36 -19.10
N THR A 286 11.01 9.89 -20.30
CA THR A 286 12.23 9.71 -21.09
C THR A 286 13.39 10.54 -20.59
N THR A 287 13.15 11.74 -20.09
CA THR A 287 14.19 12.65 -19.59
C THR A 287 14.81 12.13 -18.30
N VAL A 288 14.01 11.79 -17.30
CA VAL A 288 14.49 11.25 -16.03
C VAL A 288 15.31 9.96 -16.23
N TRP A 289 14.88 9.08 -17.12
CA TRP A 289 15.61 7.84 -17.38
C TRP A 289 16.89 8.04 -18.15
N LYS A 290 16.96 9.04 -19.05
CA LYS A 290 18.23 9.44 -19.71
C LYS A 290 19.22 10.02 -18.71
N GLU A 291 18.79 10.93 -17.84
CA GLU A 291 19.62 11.50 -16.79
C GLU A 291 20.15 10.43 -15.82
N GLN A 292 19.32 9.47 -15.44
CA GLN A 292 19.77 8.34 -14.61
C GLN A 292 20.77 7.45 -15.33
N ALA A 293 20.53 7.15 -16.60
CA ALA A 293 21.46 6.36 -17.42
C ALA A 293 22.81 7.08 -17.61
N GLU A 294 22.80 8.39 -17.78
CA GLU A 294 24.00 9.23 -17.86
C GLU A 294 24.78 9.19 -16.54
N GLN A 295 24.13 9.37 -15.39
CA GLN A 295 24.77 9.31 -14.07
C GLN A 295 25.36 7.93 -13.77
N GLU A 296 24.69 6.85 -14.13
CA GLU A 296 25.19 5.49 -13.98
C GLU A 296 26.38 5.23 -14.92
N THR A 297 26.41 5.88 -16.07
CA THR A 297 27.44 5.72 -17.11
C THR A 297 28.70 6.53 -16.81
N ASP A 298 28.58 7.76 -16.30
CA ASP A 298 29.71 8.64 -15.98
C ASP A 298 30.65 8.05 -14.91
N GLY A 299 30.10 7.24 -13.98
CA GLY A 299 30.92 6.52 -13.00
C GLY A 299 31.74 5.37 -13.59
N VAL A 300 31.41 4.88 -14.79
CA VAL A 300 31.95 3.67 -15.38
C VAL A 300 32.76 3.92 -16.67
N LEU A 301 32.48 4.98 -17.39
CA LEU A 301 32.92 5.18 -18.78
C LEU A 301 33.72 6.46 -19.05
N SER A 302 34.46 7.00 -18.06
CA SER A 302 35.37 8.10 -18.31
C SER A 302 36.46 7.68 -19.33
N GLY A 303 36.09 7.46 -20.56
CA GLY A 303 37.00 7.09 -21.66
C GLY A 303 36.40 6.36 -22.84
N LEU A 304 35.17 5.88 -22.77
CA LEU A 304 34.49 5.21 -23.89
C LEU A 304 33.30 6.06 -24.34
N GLN A 305 33.30 6.45 -25.60
CA GLN A 305 32.16 7.12 -26.25
C GLN A 305 31.07 6.04 -26.44
N ALA A 306 30.16 5.93 -25.45
CA ALA A 306 29.06 4.99 -25.51
C ALA A 306 27.98 5.53 -26.45
N ASP A 307 27.55 4.67 -27.36
CA ASP A 307 26.35 4.88 -28.16
C ASP A 307 25.14 4.63 -27.24
N TYR A 308 24.51 5.68 -26.75
CA TYR A 308 23.42 5.63 -25.73
C TYR A 308 22.22 4.81 -26.18
N ASP A 309 22.01 4.63 -27.48
CA ASP A 309 20.89 3.85 -28.04
C ASP A 309 21.06 2.32 -27.84
N THR A 310 22.21 1.86 -27.34
CA THR A 310 22.51 0.43 -27.17
C THR A 310 22.61 -0.03 -25.71
N LEU A 311 22.35 0.86 -24.72
CA LEU A 311 22.45 0.48 -23.31
C LEU A 311 21.27 -0.43 -22.89
N PRO A 312 21.55 -1.62 -22.34
CA PRO A 312 20.51 -2.59 -21.98
C PRO A 312 19.54 -2.11 -20.87
N ILE A 313 20.01 -1.26 -19.96
CA ILE A 313 19.16 -0.57 -18.97
C ILE A 313 18.16 0.33 -19.70
N THR A 314 18.63 1.05 -20.72
CA THR A 314 17.78 1.86 -21.58
C THR A 314 16.75 1.03 -22.34
N SER A 315 17.05 -0.19 -22.75
CA SER A 315 16.12 -1.00 -23.56
C SER A 315 14.85 -1.38 -22.78
N TYR A 316 14.96 -1.74 -21.50
CA TYR A 316 13.80 -2.06 -20.68
C TYR A 316 12.96 -0.79 -20.39
N ARG A 317 13.60 0.28 -19.96
CA ARG A 317 12.94 1.57 -19.68
C ARG A 317 12.36 2.19 -20.94
N GLN A 318 13.05 2.06 -22.08
CA GLN A 318 12.54 2.49 -23.38
C GLN A 318 11.27 1.73 -23.75
N ARG A 319 11.22 0.41 -23.53
CA ARG A 319 10.02 -0.40 -23.76
C ARG A 319 8.82 0.10 -22.92
N ILE A 320 9.05 0.46 -21.64
CA ILE A 320 7.98 1.01 -20.81
C ILE A 320 7.53 2.37 -21.35
N ALA A 321 8.46 3.23 -21.78
CA ALA A 321 8.13 4.52 -22.38
C ALA A 321 7.35 4.35 -23.69
N ASP A 322 7.78 3.46 -24.57
CA ASP A 322 7.10 3.17 -25.83
C ASP A 322 5.67 2.65 -25.60
N ASN A 323 5.50 1.73 -24.63
CA ASN A 323 4.19 1.22 -24.24
C ASN A 323 3.31 2.34 -23.64
N PHE A 324 3.91 3.25 -22.86
CA PHE A 324 3.20 4.40 -22.29
C PHE A 324 2.71 5.35 -23.41
N TYR A 325 3.57 5.71 -24.35
CA TYR A 325 3.19 6.55 -25.50
C TYR A 325 2.15 5.88 -26.40
N ALA A 326 2.29 4.59 -26.65
CA ALA A 326 1.31 3.81 -27.40
C ALA A 326 -0.06 3.81 -26.70
N ALA A 327 -0.07 3.66 -25.37
CA ALA A 327 -1.28 3.72 -24.55
C ALA A 327 -1.93 5.11 -24.66
N LEU A 328 -1.19 6.20 -24.43
CA LEU A 328 -1.68 7.56 -24.55
C LEU A 328 -2.33 7.85 -25.91
N SER A 329 -1.76 7.27 -26.99
CA SER A 329 -2.27 7.43 -28.35
C SER A 329 -3.53 6.61 -28.64
N SER A 330 -3.80 5.59 -27.80
CA SER A 330 -4.85 4.58 -28.04
C SER A 330 -6.02 4.68 -27.06
N MET A 331 -5.81 5.27 -25.89
CA MET A 331 -6.80 5.48 -24.84
C MET A 331 -7.89 6.43 -25.31
N LYS A 332 -9.15 6.14 -24.95
CA LYS A 332 -10.34 6.89 -25.33
C LYS A 332 -11.17 7.22 -24.09
N ASP A 333 -11.96 8.27 -24.15
CA ASP A 333 -12.79 8.73 -23.04
C ASP A 333 -13.86 7.70 -22.60
N ASP A 334 -14.22 6.75 -23.47
CA ASP A 334 -15.19 5.68 -23.21
C ASP A 334 -14.56 4.36 -22.77
N ASP A 335 -13.22 4.29 -22.67
CA ASP A 335 -12.51 3.15 -22.11
C ASP A 335 -12.64 3.13 -20.58
N PHE A 336 -12.50 1.94 -19.96
CA PHE A 336 -12.47 1.78 -18.52
C PHE A 336 -11.03 1.72 -18.00
N TYR A 337 -10.69 2.57 -17.03
CA TYR A 337 -9.35 2.71 -16.49
C TYR A 337 -9.21 2.08 -15.10
N LEU A 338 -8.43 0.99 -15.03
CA LEU A 338 -8.15 0.23 -13.82
C LEU A 338 -6.69 0.41 -13.39
N THR A 339 -6.45 1.14 -12.32
CA THR A 339 -5.09 1.31 -11.78
C THR A 339 -4.80 0.28 -10.70
N LEU A 340 -3.63 -0.35 -10.79
CA LEU A 340 -3.13 -1.35 -9.85
C LEU A 340 -2.08 -0.72 -8.93
N ALA A 341 -2.28 -0.83 -7.63
CA ALA A 341 -1.34 -0.42 -6.61
C ALA A 341 -1.16 -1.54 -5.58
N HIS A 342 0.04 -1.74 -5.05
CA HIS A 342 0.18 -2.61 -3.90
C HIS A 342 -0.33 -1.91 -2.64
N GLU A 343 0.21 -0.75 -2.32
CA GLU A 343 -0.30 0.14 -1.27
C GLU A 343 -1.13 1.27 -1.88
N MET A 344 -2.25 1.62 -1.23
CA MET A 344 -3.08 2.74 -1.65
C MET A 344 -2.27 4.04 -1.65
N PRO A 345 -2.15 4.75 -2.79
CA PRO A 345 -1.51 6.06 -2.86
C PRO A 345 -2.20 7.08 -1.94
N SER A 346 -1.52 8.19 -1.65
CA SER A 346 -2.15 9.27 -0.88
C SER A 346 -3.34 9.86 -1.64
N GLU A 347 -4.34 10.35 -0.93
CA GLU A 347 -5.51 11.00 -1.54
C GLU A 347 -5.11 12.17 -2.45
N ALA A 348 -4.13 12.97 -2.01
CA ALA A 348 -3.61 14.07 -2.82
C ALA A 348 -3.00 13.58 -4.15
N PHE A 349 -2.34 12.43 -4.15
CA PHE A 349 -1.76 11.84 -5.35
C PHE A 349 -2.84 11.32 -6.32
N ILE A 350 -3.93 10.73 -5.78
CA ILE A 350 -5.07 10.29 -6.58
C ILE A 350 -5.82 11.51 -7.15
N LEU A 351 -6.06 12.54 -6.35
CA LEU A 351 -6.72 13.76 -6.82
C LEU A 351 -5.91 14.52 -7.90
N ALA A 352 -4.58 14.43 -7.83
CA ALA A 352 -3.71 15.03 -8.84
C ALA A 352 -3.93 14.39 -10.22
N SER A 353 -4.21 13.08 -10.31
CA SER A 353 -4.47 12.43 -11.60
C SER A 353 -5.74 12.96 -12.28
N ALA A 354 -6.77 13.28 -11.50
CA ALA A 354 -7.99 13.88 -12.03
C ALA A 354 -7.75 15.29 -12.56
N ALA A 355 -6.79 16.04 -12.00
CA ALA A 355 -6.45 17.38 -12.49
C ALA A 355 -5.76 17.38 -13.87
N HIS A 356 -5.14 16.26 -14.27
CA HIS A 356 -4.48 16.09 -15.57
C HIS A 356 -5.43 15.67 -16.70
N THR A 357 -6.71 15.42 -16.42
CA THR A 357 -7.71 14.96 -17.42
C THR A 357 -7.86 15.93 -18.60
N SER A 358 -7.58 17.24 -18.38
CA SER A 358 -7.61 18.24 -19.45
C SER A 358 -6.39 18.19 -20.40
N ASP A 359 -5.32 17.51 -20.00
CA ASP A 359 -4.05 17.39 -20.73
C ASP A 359 -3.94 16.01 -21.41
N SER A 360 -4.99 15.61 -22.11
CA SER A 360 -5.03 14.35 -22.87
C SER A 360 -3.84 14.21 -23.81
N GLY A 361 -3.20 13.04 -23.78
CA GLY A 361 -1.99 12.76 -24.57
C GLY A 361 -0.67 13.09 -23.89
N LYS A 362 -0.68 13.66 -22.68
CA LYS A 362 0.53 13.86 -21.86
C LYS A 362 0.59 12.95 -20.64
N TYR A 363 -0.55 12.73 -20.02
CA TYR A 363 -0.72 11.91 -18.82
C TYR A 363 -1.68 10.77 -19.09
N LEU A 364 -1.54 9.67 -18.33
CA LEU A 364 -2.56 8.63 -18.32
C LEU A 364 -3.88 9.20 -17.78
N SER A 365 -4.99 8.70 -18.31
CA SER A 365 -6.32 9.04 -17.77
C SER A 365 -6.43 8.70 -16.29
N ALA A 366 -7.18 9.53 -15.56
CA ALA A 366 -7.51 9.23 -14.17
C ALA A 366 -8.24 7.87 -14.07
N PRO A 367 -7.96 7.06 -13.06
CA PRO A 367 -8.60 5.77 -12.93
C PRO A 367 -10.09 5.90 -12.55
N ASP A 368 -10.96 5.12 -13.20
CA ASP A 368 -12.32 4.87 -12.74
C ASP A 368 -12.29 4.02 -11.46
N LEU A 369 -11.36 3.06 -11.41
CA LEU A 369 -11.16 2.17 -10.28
C LEU A 369 -9.66 1.99 -9.98
N LEU A 370 -9.28 2.21 -8.71
CA LEU A 370 -7.96 1.89 -8.19
C LEU A 370 -8.07 0.68 -7.25
N LEU A 371 -7.26 -0.34 -7.49
CA LEU A 371 -7.16 -1.51 -6.65
C LEU A 371 -5.91 -1.45 -5.80
N ALA A 372 -6.05 -1.76 -4.50
CA ALA A 372 -4.92 -1.81 -3.57
C ALA A 372 -5.01 -3.00 -2.60
N GLY A 373 -3.90 -3.35 -1.96
CA GLY A 373 -3.76 -4.41 -0.97
C GLY A 373 -3.02 -3.93 0.28
N HIS A 374 -1.91 -4.59 0.63
CA HIS A 374 -0.90 -4.26 1.64
C HIS A 374 -1.33 -4.40 3.11
N TYR A 375 -2.42 -3.75 3.55
CA TYR A 375 -2.81 -3.71 4.97
C TYR A 375 -3.58 -4.94 5.44
N CYS A 376 -3.77 -5.93 4.59
CA CYS A 376 -4.30 -7.25 4.92
C CYS A 376 -5.62 -7.21 5.72
N GLY A 377 -6.49 -6.23 5.41
CA GLY A 377 -7.75 -6.04 6.10
C GLY A 377 -7.62 -5.60 7.56
N GLY A 378 -6.45 -5.09 7.97
CA GLY A 378 -6.18 -4.64 9.34
C GLY A 378 -6.03 -5.78 10.31
N VAL A 379 -5.24 -6.74 9.96
CA VAL A 379 -4.72 -7.94 10.65
C VAL A 379 -5.50 -8.40 11.89
N TRP A 380 -5.65 -7.55 12.92
CA TRP A 380 -6.49 -7.78 14.07
C TRP A 380 -7.73 -6.92 14.00
N ARG A 381 -8.89 -7.57 13.94
CA ARG A 381 -10.19 -6.93 13.88
C ARG A 381 -11.02 -7.24 15.12
N LEU A 382 -11.85 -6.32 15.52
CA LEU A 382 -12.85 -6.54 16.57
C LEU A 382 -14.25 -6.42 15.97
N PRO A 383 -15.20 -7.24 16.39
CA PRO A 383 -16.60 -7.08 16.01
C PRO A 383 -17.05 -5.63 16.29
N LEU A 384 -17.77 -5.03 15.36
CA LEU A 384 -18.32 -3.67 15.42
C LEU A 384 -17.30 -2.52 15.39
N LEU A 385 -16.03 -2.76 15.74
CA LEU A 385 -14.98 -1.73 15.77
C LEU A 385 -14.07 -1.78 14.53
N GLY A 386 -14.11 -2.88 13.78
CA GLY A 386 -13.27 -3.05 12.61
C GLY A 386 -11.80 -3.36 12.95
N ALA A 387 -10.88 -2.89 12.12
CA ALA A 387 -9.45 -3.05 12.31
C ALA A 387 -8.96 -2.24 13.50
N PHE A 388 -8.23 -2.87 14.42
CA PHE A 388 -7.66 -2.15 15.55
C PHE A 388 -6.14 -2.24 15.64
N TYR A 389 -5.52 -3.16 14.91
CA TYR A 389 -4.07 -3.29 14.88
C TYR A 389 -3.54 -3.87 13.56
N ILE A 390 -2.48 -3.25 13.05
CA ILE A 390 -1.66 -3.71 11.93
C ILE A 390 -0.21 -3.75 12.40
N PRO A 391 0.55 -4.85 12.22
CA PRO A 391 1.89 -5.01 12.78
C PRO A 391 2.99 -4.29 11.99
N TYR A 392 2.76 -3.05 11.57
CA TYR A 392 3.72 -2.17 10.92
C TYR A 392 4.10 -1.01 11.83
N ILE A 393 5.39 -0.95 12.22
CA ILE A 393 5.91 0.05 13.17
C ILE A 393 5.99 1.44 12.55
N THR A 394 6.11 1.51 11.24
CA THR A 394 6.18 2.76 10.45
C THR A 394 4.86 3.51 10.40
N LEU A 395 3.75 2.81 10.57
CA LEU A 395 2.42 3.42 10.55
C LEU A 395 2.19 4.39 11.73
N PRO A 396 1.29 5.37 11.60
CA PRO A 396 0.85 6.22 12.69
C PRO A 396 0.43 5.38 13.89
N ARG A 397 0.82 5.80 15.10
CA ARG A 397 0.55 5.07 16.35
C ARG A 397 1.11 3.63 16.36
N ASN A 398 2.16 3.35 15.57
CA ASN A 398 2.74 2.01 15.40
C ASN A 398 1.66 0.97 14.99
N GLY A 399 0.77 1.34 14.10
CA GLY A 399 -0.29 0.49 13.57
C GLY A 399 -1.52 0.28 14.46
N TRP A 400 -1.63 0.96 15.60
CA TRP A 400 -2.82 0.90 16.44
C TRP A 400 -3.91 1.85 15.96
N PHE A 401 -5.15 1.35 15.87
CA PHE A 401 -6.35 2.08 15.45
C PHE A 401 -6.17 2.79 14.10
N PRO A 402 -5.94 2.02 13.01
CA PRO A 402 -5.80 2.58 11.67
C PRO A 402 -7.13 3.22 11.20
N ALA A 403 -7.03 4.11 10.23
CA ALA A 403 -8.18 4.62 9.51
C ALA A 403 -8.87 3.48 8.75
N GLN A 404 -10.16 3.25 9.01
CA GLN A 404 -10.86 2.04 8.54
C GLN A 404 -10.98 1.99 7.02
N GLU A 405 -11.22 3.15 6.40
CA GLU A 405 -11.35 3.35 4.96
C GLU A 405 -10.07 3.02 4.18
N ARG A 406 -8.92 3.06 4.85
CA ARG A 406 -7.60 2.76 4.26
C ARG A 406 -7.16 1.31 4.45
N VAL A 407 -7.98 0.50 5.08
CA VAL A 407 -7.58 -0.86 5.48
C VAL A 407 -8.23 -1.91 4.60
N GLN A 408 -9.48 -1.71 4.23
CA GLN A 408 -10.26 -2.67 3.45
C GLN A 408 -11.60 -2.08 3.02
N GLY A 409 -12.04 -2.45 1.82
CA GLY A 409 -13.36 -2.15 1.31
C GLY A 409 -13.35 -1.13 0.18
N LEU A 410 -14.53 -0.74 -0.25
CA LEU A 410 -14.76 0.26 -1.29
C LEU A 410 -14.88 1.65 -0.66
N SER A 411 -14.18 2.59 -1.21
CA SER A 411 -14.25 4.02 -0.89
C SER A 411 -14.11 4.83 -2.17
N ALA A 412 -14.18 6.16 -2.09
CA ALA A 412 -13.95 7.05 -3.22
C ALA A 412 -13.03 8.19 -2.82
N VAL A 413 -12.18 8.62 -3.75
CA VAL A 413 -11.32 9.79 -3.63
C VAL A 413 -11.57 10.67 -4.85
N GLY A 414 -12.32 11.75 -4.69
CA GLY A 414 -12.89 12.49 -5.82
C GLY A 414 -13.84 11.60 -6.63
N GLU A 415 -13.62 11.49 -7.92
CA GLU A 415 -14.39 10.63 -8.83
C GLU A 415 -13.82 9.20 -8.93
N THR A 416 -12.60 8.97 -8.46
CA THR A 416 -11.95 7.67 -8.49
C THR A 416 -12.49 6.76 -7.40
N GLN A 417 -13.02 5.60 -7.77
CA GLN A 417 -13.33 4.55 -6.81
C GLN A 417 -12.06 3.83 -6.37
N VAL A 418 -11.94 3.53 -5.10
CA VAL A 418 -10.78 2.85 -4.53
C VAL A 418 -11.25 1.60 -3.80
N TYR A 419 -10.79 0.44 -4.23
CA TYR A 419 -11.06 -0.81 -3.54
C TYR A 419 -9.78 -1.39 -2.94
N ILE A 420 -9.80 -1.60 -1.61
CA ILE A 420 -8.69 -2.20 -0.88
C ILE A 420 -9.09 -3.62 -0.47
N THR A 421 -8.34 -4.61 -0.96
CA THR A 421 -8.59 -6.02 -0.63
C THR A 421 -8.02 -6.37 0.75
N GLY A 422 -8.68 -7.31 1.44
CA GLY A 422 -8.19 -7.79 2.74
C GLY A 422 -7.04 -8.78 2.68
N GLY A 423 -6.59 -9.20 1.49
CA GLY A 423 -5.41 -10.01 1.26
C GLY A 423 -5.41 -11.40 1.94
N LEU A 424 -4.44 -12.22 1.63
CA LEU A 424 -4.37 -13.62 2.05
C LEU A 424 -3.52 -13.85 3.31
N SER A 425 -2.37 -13.22 3.40
CA SER A 425 -1.37 -13.47 4.44
C SER A 425 -0.90 -12.16 5.08
N ILE A 426 0.12 -12.21 5.89
CA ILE A 426 0.67 -11.05 6.61
C ILE A 426 2.18 -11.17 6.64
N ASN A 427 2.87 -10.10 6.35
CA ASN A 427 4.31 -9.97 6.51
C ASN A 427 4.69 -8.70 7.30
N GLY A 428 4.11 -8.53 8.49
CA GLY A 428 4.40 -7.38 9.35
C GLY A 428 5.78 -7.44 10.02
N ASP A 429 6.22 -6.32 10.59
CA ASP A 429 7.53 -6.16 11.23
C ASP A 429 7.72 -7.02 12.48
N LEU A 430 6.64 -7.44 13.14
CA LEU A 430 6.67 -8.20 14.39
C LEU A 430 6.31 -9.66 14.14
N PRO A 431 7.29 -10.59 14.10
CA PRO A 431 7.07 -12.00 13.75
C PRO A 431 6.03 -12.72 14.61
N LEU A 432 6.01 -12.44 15.92
CA LEU A 432 5.06 -13.03 16.86
C LEU A 432 3.61 -12.53 16.70
N MET A 433 3.40 -11.47 15.93
CA MET A 433 2.08 -10.85 15.68
C MET A 433 1.57 -11.08 14.25
N ARG A 434 2.26 -11.92 13.48
CA ARG A 434 1.89 -12.26 12.10
C ARG A 434 0.77 -13.30 12.04
N PHE A 435 -0.32 -13.06 12.76
CA PHE A 435 -1.53 -13.89 12.67
C PHE A 435 -2.77 -13.00 12.61
N ARG A 436 -3.76 -13.44 11.89
CA ARG A 436 -5.04 -12.76 11.78
C ARG A 436 -5.93 -13.10 12.96
N LEU A 437 -6.48 -12.09 13.61
CA LEU A 437 -7.44 -12.25 14.69
C LEU A 437 -8.81 -11.71 14.23
N MET A 438 -9.82 -12.56 14.22
CA MET A 438 -11.18 -12.26 13.73
C MET A 438 -11.18 -11.61 12.33
N ASN A 439 -10.22 -11.98 11.52
CA ASN A 439 -10.00 -11.49 10.17
C ASN A 439 -9.53 -12.67 9.31
N GLN A 440 -10.39 -13.20 8.46
CA GLN A 440 -10.06 -14.32 7.59
C GLN A 440 -9.23 -13.87 6.39
N PRO A 441 -8.28 -14.68 5.90
CA PRO A 441 -7.73 -14.52 4.56
C PRO A 441 -8.85 -14.41 3.55
N GLN A 442 -8.73 -13.46 2.61
CA GLN A 442 -9.78 -13.25 1.63
C GLN A 442 -9.23 -13.00 0.24
N ILE A 443 -10.03 -13.38 -0.74
CA ILE A 443 -9.97 -12.95 -2.12
C ILE A 443 -11.25 -12.17 -2.42
N SER A 444 -11.20 -11.28 -3.41
CA SER A 444 -12.35 -10.43 -3.73
C SER A 444 -12.78 -10.62 -5.17
N VAL A 445 -14.06 -10.66 -5.43
CA VAL A 445 -14.63 -10.65 -6.78
C VAL A 445 -15.36 -9.34 -6.96
N LEU A 446 -14.82 -8.50 -7.83
CA LEU A 446 -15.41 -7.22 -8.20
C LEU A 446 -16.25 -7.40 -9.45
N THR A 447 -17.49 -6.98 -9.39
CA THR A 447 -18.40 -7.01 -10.55
C THR A 447 -18.62 -5.59 -11.02
N LEU A 448 -18.25 -5.29 -12.25
CA LEU A 448 -18.52 -3.99 -12.85
C LEU A 448 -20.01 -3.89 -13.22
N SER A 449 -20.62 -2.75 -12.93
CA SER A 449 -22.03 -2.47 -13.24
C SER A 449 -22.23 -1.01 -13.66
N ALA A 450 -23.02 -0.80 -14.67
CA ALA A 450 -23.42 0.53 -15.11
C ALA A 450 -24.56 1.12 -14.27
N THR A 451 -25.22 0.31 -13.44
CA THR A 451 -26.35 0.72 -12.62
C THR A 451 -25.98 0.80 -11.15
N LEU A 452 -26.57 1.76 -10.44
CA LEU A 452 -26.43 1.83 -9.00
C LEU A 452 -27.01 0.57 -8.35
N PRO A 453 -26.32 -0.02 -7.34
CA PRO A 453 -26.85 -1.13 -6.57
C PRO A 453 -28.23 -0.79 -6.00
N GLU A 454 -29.16 -1.75 -6.01
CA GLU A 454 -30.51 -1.56 -5.45
C GLU A 454 -30.47 -1.11 -3.98
N SER A 455 -29.44 -1.50 -3.23
CA SER A 455 -29.21 -1.08 -1.85
C SER A 455 -28.97 0.43 -1.68
N MET A 456 -28.50 1.13 -2.72
CA MET A 456 -28.33 2.59 -2.70
C MET A 456 -29.61 3.33 -3.16
N LEU A 457 -30.44 2.71 -3.98
CA LEU A 457 -31.72 3.29 -4.44
C LEU A 457 -32.80 3.28 -3.34
N SER A 458 -32.63 2.47 -2.30
CA SER A 458 -33.58 2.36 -1.18
C SER A 458 -33.26 3.26 0.02
N ALA A 459 -32.23 4.11 -0.06
CA ALA A 459 -31.75 4.98 1.02
C ALA A 459 -32.22 6.44 0.90
N GLU A 460 -33.15 6.78 -0.05
CA GLU A 460 -33.82 8.08 -0.15
C GLU A 460 -35.17 8.10 0.60
#